data_3e0a84d12be86e26687609df45d63c0a
#
_entry.id   3e0a84d12be86e26687609df45d63c0a
#
_cell.length_a   1.000
_cell.length_b   1.000
_cell.length_c   1.000
_cell.angle_alpha   90.00
_cell.angle_beta   90.00
_cell.angle_gamma   90.00
#
_symmetry.space_group_name_H-M   'P 1'
#
loop_
_entity.id
_entity.type
_entity.pdbx_description
1 polymer ?
#
loop_
_entity_poly.entity_id
_entity_poly.type
_entity_poly.pdbx_seq_one_letter_code
_entity_poly.pdbx_strand_id
1 'polypeptide(L)'
;MIGTLSGQSVQRERHRMTEKSDPVEGGCTCGHVRYTVLSKPMIVHCCHCRWCQRQTGSAFALNALIEADRVQVLTGEIEALIVASPSGKGQIIARCPKCRVAVWSHYHMSGLRERIHFIRVGTLDTPDLMPPDVHIYTCSKQPWVRLPEDAKIADRFYQYEDIWSPDDLTRRTALFNAAGIANP
;
A
#
# COMPACT_ATOMS: atom_id res chain seq x y z
N MET A 1 -32.24 15.99 -32.71
CA MET A 1 -32.59 16.15 -31.29
C MET A 1 -31.57 15.37 -30.48
N ILE A 2 -30.61 16.06 -29.85
CA ILE A 2 -29.55 15.47 -29.05
C ILE A 2 -30.04 15.53 -27.60
N GLY A 3 -30.36 14.37 -27.04
CA GLY A 3 -30.82 14.27 -25.67
C GLY A 3 -29.68 14.57 -24.69
N THR A 4 -29.89 15.58 -23.84
CA THR A 4 -29.02 15.91 -22.70
C THR A 4 -29.07 14.77 -21.66
N LEU A 5 -28.00 14.03 -21.53
CA LEU A 5 -27.79 13.13 -20.40
C LEU A 5 -27.53 13.98 -19.16
N SER A 6 -28.52 14.06 -18.27
CA SER A 6 -28.37 14.63 -16.94
C SER A 6 -27.40 13.77 -16.13
N GLY A 7 -26.19 14.28 -15.90
CA GLY A 7 -25.21 13.65 -15.04
C GLY A 7 -25.67 13.68 -13.58
N GLN A 8 -26.33 12.62 -13.13
CA GLN A 8 -26.42 12.35 -11.70
C GLN A 8 -25.04 11.87 -11.24
N SER A 9 -24.28 12.74 -10.56
CA SER A 9 -23.10 12.38 -9.82
C SER A 9 -23.53 11.45 -8.69
N VAL A 10 -23.40 10.14 -8.90
CA VAL A 10 -23.46 9.17 -7.81
C VAL A 10 -22.24 9.43 -6.93
N GLN A 11 -22.43 10.21 -5.86
CA GLN A 11 -21.49 10.22 -4.75
C GLN A 11 -21.53 8.83 -4.13
N ARG A 12 -20.65 7.94 -4.62
CA ARG A 12 -20.31 6.72 -3.88
C ARG A 12 -19.63 7.19 -2.61
N GLU A 13 -20.34 7.14 -1.48
CA GLU A 13 -19.70 7.16 -0.17
C GLU A 13 -18.56 6.17 -0.22
N ARG A 14 -17.33 6.68 -0.12
CA ARG A 14 -16.13 5.84 -0.17
C ARG A 14 -16.10 5.04 1.13
N HIS A 15 -16.62 3.84 1.08
CA HIS A 15 -16.60 2.91 2.20
C HIS A 15 -15.14 2.48 2.40
N ARG A 16 -14.46 3.06 3.39
CA ARG A 16 -13.09 2.70 3.76
C ARG A 16 -13.11 1.53 4.73
N MET A 17 -12.08 0.69 4.66
CA MET A 17 -11.83 -0.30 5.70
C MET A 17 -11.58 0.39 7.04
N THR A 18 -12.26 -0.09 8.09
CA THR A 18 -12.16 0.38 9.48
C THR A 18 -11.60 -0.74 10.36
N GLU A 19 -11.29 -0.45 11.62
CA GLU A 19 -10.85 -1.46 12.59
C GLU A 19 -11.92 -2.56 12.84
N LYS A 20 -13.19 -2.27 12.56
CA LYS A 20 -14.33 -3.19 12.72
C LYS A 20 -14.79 -3.82 11.40
N SER A 21 -14.07 -3.56 10.30
CA SER A 21 -14.41 -4.16 9.01
C SER A 21 -14.08 -5.65 9.00
N ASP A 22 -14.84 -6.40 8.22
CA ASP A 22 -14.49 -7.78 7.91
C ASP A 22 -13.13 -7.85 7.21
N PRO A 23 -12.40 -8.97 7.36
CA PRO A 23 -11.15 -9.20 6.65
C PRO A 23 -11.32 -9.04 5.13
N VAL A 24 -10.31 -8.46 4.47
CA VAL A 24 -10.31 -8.24 3.03
C VAL A 24 -9.37 -9.23 2.37
N GLU A 25 -9.89 -9.99 1.42
CA GLU A 25 -9.06 -10.93 0.66
C GLU A 25 -8.40 -10.29 -0.55
N GLY A 26 -7.36 -10.94 -1.02
CA GLY A 26 -6.63 -10.59 -2.22
C GLY A 26 -5.80 -11.74 -2.72
N GLY A 27 -5.10 -11.53 -3.83
CA GLY A 27 -4.23 -12.55 -4.40
C GLY A 27 -3.62 -12.17 -5.74
N CYS A 28 -2.95 -13.14 -6.32
CA CYS A 28 -2.35 -12.98 -7.63
C CYS A 28 -3.36 -13.27 -8.77
N THR A 29 -3.05 -12.82 -9.96
CA THR A 29 -3.94 -12.93 -11.13
C THR A 29 -4.30 -14.38 -11.50
N CYS A 30 -3.40 -15.36 -11.25
CA CYS A 30 -3.68 -16.77 -11.59
C CYS A 30 -4.41 -17.53 -10.45
N GLY A 31 -4.72 -16.88 -9.33
CA GLY A 31 -5.40 -17.49 -8.19
C GLY A 31 -4.53 -18.43 -7.32
N HIS A 32 -3.27 -18.69 -7.71
CA HIS A 32 -2.40 -19.59 -6.95
C HIS A 32 -2.10 -19.05 -5.55
N VAL A 33 -1.77 -17.75 -5.42
CA VAL A 33 -1.56 -17.08 -4.14
C VAL A 33 -2.84 -16.37 -3.76
N ARG A 34 -3.35 -16.72 -2.57
CA ARG A 34 -4.45 -16.01 -1.91
C ARG A 34 -4.03 -15.62 -0.51
N TYR A 35 -4.45 -14.45 -0.06
CA TYR A 35 -4.18 -13.95 1.28
C TYR A 35 -5.36 -13.15 1.80
N THR A 36 -5.41 -12.92 3.11
CA THR A 36 -6.39 -12.04 3.76
C THR A 36 -5.67 -10.99 4.61
N VAL A 37 -6.23 -9.80 4.62
CA VAL A 37 -5.85 -8.66 5.45
C VAL A 37 -6.86 -8.54 6.57
N LEU A 38 -6.43 -8.74 7.82
CA LEU A 38 -7.30 -8.93 8.98
C LEU A 38 -7.80 -7.63 9.60
N SER A 39 -7.19 -6.50 9.29
CA SER A 39 -7.57 -5.20 9.86
C SER A 39 -7.21 -4.06 8.92
N LYS A 40 -7.69 -2.86 9.23
CA LYS A 40 -7.31 -1.63 8.55
C LYS A 40 -5.77 -1.46 8.54
N PRO A 41 -5.15 -1.09 7.39
CA PRO A 41 -3.74 -0.71 7.36
C PRO A 41 -3.48 0.57 8.16
N MET A 42 -2.25 0.74 8.65
CA MET A 42 -1.84 1.98 9.32
C MET A 42 -1.90 3.17 8.37
N ILE A 43 -1.51 2.99 7.11
CA ILE A 43 -1.57 4.03 6.09
C ILE A 43 -1.54 3.42 4.68
N VAL A 44 -2.15 4.12 3.73
CA VAL A 44 -2.10 3.78 2.30
C VAL A 44 -1.36 4.88 1.53
N HIS A 45 -0.19 4.56 0.98
CA HIS A 45 0.61 5.44 0.14
C HIS A 45 0.30 5.28 -1.34
N CYS A 46 0.08 6.39 -2.04
CA CYS A 46 0.22 6.46 -3.48
C CYS A 46 1.62 6.99 -3.80
N CYS A 47 2.56 6.10 -4.11
CA CYS A 47 3.96 6.46 -4.33
C CYS A 47 4.26 6.72 -5.81
N HIS A 48 4.67 7.96 -6.12
CA HIS A 48 5.00 8.41 -7.48
C HIS A 48 6.50 8.35 -7.81
N CYS A 49 7.34 7.76 -6.96
CA CYS A 49 8.77 7.70 -7.23
C CYS A 49 9.09 6.83 -8.46
N ARG A 50 10.15 7.19 -9.19
CA ARG A 50 10.57 6.47 -10.41
C ARG A 50 10.86 4.99 -10.16
N TRP A 51 11.27 4.63 -8.95
CA TRP A 51 11.49 3.24 -8.58
C TRP A 51 10.17 2.44 -8.56
N CYS A 52 9.14 2.95 -7.88
CA CYS A 52 7.83 2.34 -7.86
C CYS A 52 7.21 2.25 -9.26
N GLN A 53 7.36 3.30 -10.07
CA GLN A 53 6.90 3.28 -11.46
C GLN A 53 7.54 2.15 -12.26
N ARG A 54 8.86 1.95 -12.15
CA ARG A 54 9.57 0.85 -12.83
C ARG A 54 9.16 -0.53 -12.33
N GLN A 55 8.98 -0.68 -11.01
CA GLN A 55 8.62 -1.96 -10.43
C GLN A 55 7.20 -2.42 -10.79
N THR A 56 6.30 -1.48 -11.02
CA THR A 56 4.89 -1.79 -11.31
C THR A 56 4.54 -1.65 -12.78
N GLY A 57 5.38 -0.98 -13.58
CA GLY A 57 5.04 -0.61 -14.96
C GLY A 57 3.87 0.39 -15.04
N SER A 58 3.59 1.12 -13.95
CA SER A 58 2.48 2.07 -13.81
C SER A 58 2.98 3.45 -13.45
N ALA A 59 2.09 4.45 -13.47
CA ALA A 59 2.40 5.82 -13.06
C ALA A 59 2.70 5.99 -11.57
N PHE A 60 2.29 5.04 -10.74
CA PHE A 60 2.49 5.01 -9.29
C PHE A 60 2.31 3.59 -8.74
N ALA A 61 2.70 3.39 -7.49
CA ALA A 61 2.35 2.18 -6.73
C ALA A 61 1.45 2.54 -5.55
N LEU A 62 0.35 1.82 -5.39
CA LEU A 62 -0.53 1.94 -4.24
C LEU A 62 -0.14 0.87 -3.21
N ASN A 63 0.31 1.31 -2.03
CA ASN A 63 0.85 0.43 -0.99
C ASN A 63 0.11 0.67 0.33
N ALA A 64 -0.54 -0.36 0.85
CA ALA A 64 -1.10 -0.36 2.20
C ALA A 64 -0.07 -0.92 3.19
N LEU A 65 0.31 -0.12 4.18
CA LEU A 65 1.29 -0.49 5.21
C LEU A 65 0.56 -1.09 6.40
N ILE A 66 0.89 -2.34 6.72
CA ILE A 66 0.26 -3.08 7.80
C ILE A 66 1.26 -4.01 8.48
N GLU A 67 1.05 -4.32 9.74
CA GLU A 67 1.81 -5.32 10.48
C GLU A 67 1.73 -6.68 9.78
N ALA A 68 2.85 -7.40 9.72
CA ALA A 68 2.93 -8.66 8.99
C ALA A 68 2.03 -9.76 9.59
N ASP A 69 1.83 -9.75 10.91
CA ASP A 69 0.97 -10.69 11.63
C ASP A 69 -0.54 -10.46 11.39
N ARG A 70 -0.89 -9.33 10.77
CA ARG A 70 -2.26 -9.02 10.35
C ARG A 70 -2.55 -9.42 8.89
N VAL A 71 -1.65 -10.18 8.27
CA VAL A 71 -1.83 -10.71 6.92
C VAL A 71 -1.60 -12.22 6.96
N GLN A 72 -2.57 -12.98 6.47
CA GLN A 72 -2.49 -14.45 6.43
C GLN A 72 -2.50 -14.94 4.98
N VAL A 73 -1.56 -15.80 4.63
CA VAL A 73 -1.59 -16.54 3.36
C VAL A 73 -2.62 -17.66 3.49
N LEU A 74 -3.62 -17.64 2.64
CA LEU A 74 -4.70 -18.65 2.60
C LEU A 74 -4.31 -19.84 1.73
N THR A 75 -3.70 -19.56 0.57
CA THR A 75 -3.25 -20.61 -0.37
C THR A 75 -2.00 -20.17 -1.12
N GLY A 76 -1.28 -21.15 -1.62
CA GLY A 76 -0.10 -20.98 -2.47
C GLY A 76 1.17 -20.63 -1.70
N GLU A 77 2.27 -20.62 -2.43
CA GLU A 77 3.60 -20.29 -1.91
C GLU A 77 4.00 -18.89 -2.36
N ILE A 78 4.77 -18.21 -1.52
CA ILE A 78 5.31 -16.87 -1.83
C ILE A 78 6.79 -17.01 -2.17
N GLU A 79 7.16 -16.53 -3.36
CA GLU A 79 8.56 -16.35 -3.73
C GLU A 79 9.04 -14.97 -3.26
N ALA A 80 10.12 -14.93 -2.50
CA ALA A 80 10.77 -13.70 -2.05
C ALA A 80 11.92 -13.34 -3.01
N LEU A 81 11.84 -12.17 -3.64
CA LEU A 81 12.89 -11.64 -4.50
C LEU A 81 13.56 -10.43 -3.83
N ILE A 82 14.86 -10.55 -3.56
CA ILE A 82 15.66 -9.43 -3.07
C ILE A 82 16.07 -8.57 -4.27
N VAL A 83 15.74 -7.28 -4.21
CA VAL A 83 16.09 -6.29 -5.24
C VAL A 83 16.78 -5.10 -4.62
N ALA A 84 17.59 -4.38 -5.40
CA ALA A 84 18.14 -3.09 -4.97
C ALA A 84 17.02 -2.10 -4.64
N SER A 85 17.33 -1.08 -3.86
CA SER A 85 16.45 0.06 -3.62
C SER A 85 17.25 1.37 -3.63
N PRO A 86 16.62 2.53 -3.84
CA PRO A 86 17.32 3.81 -3.86
C PRO A 86 18.00 4.16 -2.54
N SER A 87 17.56 3.59 -1.42
CA SER A 87 18.21 3.76 -0.12
C SER A 87 19.49 2.95 0.05
N GLY A 88 19.85 2.09 -0.91
CA GLY A 88 20.97 1.15 -0.81
C GLY A 88 20.75 -0.04 0.13
N LYS A 89 19.62 -0.07 0.87
CA LYS A 89 19.33 -1.09 1.89
C LYS A 89 18.56 -2.30 1.35
N GLY A 90 18.20 -2.27 0.07
CA GLY A 90 17.42 -3.32 -0.59
C GLY A 90 15.93 -3.27 -0.28
N GLN A 91 15.21 -4.11 -0.99
CA GLN A 91 13.79 -4.37 -0.81
C GLN A 91 13.53 -5.84 -1.11
N ILE A 92 12.64 -6.47 -0.36
CA ILE A 92 12.15 -7.81 -0.66
C ILE A 92 10.78 -7.68 -1.32
N ILE A 93 10.60 -8.32 -2.46
CA ILE A 93 9.31 -8.38 -3.15
C ILE A 93 8.75 -9.78 -3.03
N ALA A 94 7.60 -9.91 -2.37
CA ALA A 94 6.82 -11.12 -2.28
C ALA A 94 5.94 -11.25 -3.52
N ARG A 95 6.07 -12.36 -4.24
CA ARG A 95 5.34 -12.59 -5.49
C ARG A 95 4.86 -14.02 -5.63
N CYS A 96 3.90 -14.21 -6.50
CA CYS A 96 3.49 -15.54 -6.93
C CYS A 96 4.59 -16.19 -7.78
N PRO A 97 5.03 -17.44 -7.50
CA PRO A 97 6.05 -18.12 -8.30
C PRO A 97 5.56 -18.48 -9.71
N LYS A 98 4.24 -18.58 -9.93
CA LYS A 98 3.64 -18.95 -11.22
C LYS A 98 3.45 -17.74 -12.15
N CYS A 99 2.65 -16.75 -11.75
CA CYS A 99 2.33 -15.60 -12.62
C CYS A 99 3.20 -14.36 -12.37
N ARG A 100 4.10 -14.41 -11.38
CA ARG A 100 5.04 -13.34 -11.02
C ARG A 100 4.42 -12.04 -10.49
N VAL A 101 3.11 -11.99 -10.28
CA VAL A 101 2.43 -10.84 -9.67
C VAL A 101 2.98 -10.62 -8.27
N ALA A 102 3.44 -9.40 -7.98
CA ALA A 102 3.87 -8.98 -6.66
C ALA A 102 2.64 -8.67 -5.81
N VAL A 103 2.52 -9.29 -4.64
CA VAL A 103 1.39 -9.12 -3.73
C VAL A 103 1.71 -8.14 -2.59
N TRP A 104 2.95 -8.13 -2.10
CA TRP A 104 3.47 -7.11 -1.18
C TRP A 104 4.98 -6.97 -1.30
N SER A 105 5.54 -6.06 -0.54
CA SER A 105 6.98 -5.90 -0.42
C SER A 105 7.35 -5.53 1.01
N HIS A 106 8.63 -5.68 1.34
CA HIS A 106 9.22 -5.27 2.59
C HIS A 106 10.34 -4.29 2.31
N TYR A 107 10.21 -3.09 2.83
CA TYR A 107 11.27 -2.10 2.84
C TYR A 107 12.05 -2.18 4.16
N HIS A 108 13.25 -1.63 4.16
CA HIS A 108 14.07 -1.59 5.37
C HIS A 108 13.36 -0.89 6.54
N MET A 109 12.62 0.21 6.28
CA MET A 109 11.82 0.97 7.22
C MET A 109 12.43 1.00 8.64
N SER A 110 13.63 1.64 8.74
CA SER A 110 14.39 1.75 10.00
C SER A 110 14.66 0.43 10.73
N GLY A 111 14.65 -0.69 10.03
CA GLY A 111 14.93 -2.03 10.58
C GLY A 111 13.71 -2.95 10.74
N LEU A 112 12.50 -2.46 10.56
CA LEU A 112 11.28 -3.29 10.70
C LEU A 112 11.18 -4.39 9.64
N ARG A 113 11.69 -4.16 8.42
CA ARG A 113 11.78 -5.16 7.34
C ARG A 113 10.51 -6.03 7.21
N GLU A 114 10.63 -7.33 7.43
CA GLU A 114 9.56 -8.33 7.27
C GLU A 114 8.43 -8.21 8.31
N ARG A 115 8.59 -7.38 9.34
CA ARG A 115 7.55 -7.12 10.35
C ARG A 115 6.42 -6.23 9.82
N ILE A 116 6.63 -5.60 8.66
CA ILE A 116 5.63 -4.74 8.02
C ILE A 116 5.50 -5.11 6.53
N HIS A 117 4.28 -5.32 6.10
CA HIS A 117 3.95 -5.52 4.69
C HIS A 117 3.54 -4.20 4.04
N PHE A 118 4.00 -4.01 2.83
CA PHE A 118 3.55 -2.98 1.90
C PHE A 118 2.68 -3.68 0.85
N ILE A 119 1.41 -3.95 1.21
CA ILE A 119 0.45 -4.66 0.36
C ILE A 119 0.23 -3.87 -0.92
N ARG A 120 0.29 -4.53 -2.06
CA ARG A 120 -0.09 -3.95 -3.35
C ARG A 120 -1.62 -3.88 -3.42
N VAL A 121 -2.20 -2.71 -3.16
CA VAL A 121 -3.65 -2.53 -3.04
C VAL A 121 -4.40 -3.07 -4.27
N GLY A 122 -3.83 -2.92 -5.48
CA GLY A 122 -4.42 -3.47 -6.70
C GLY A 122 -4.49 -4.99 -6.77
N THR A 123 -3.95 -5.73 -5.78
CA THR A 123 -4.09 -7.19 -5.68
C THR A 123 -5.17 -7.64 -4.70
N LEU A 124 -5.88 -6.70 -4.07
CA LEU A 124 -7.08 -6.98 -3.27
C LEU A 124 -8.27 -7.23 -4.19
N ASP A 125 -9.21 -8.04 -3.74
CA ASP A 125 -10.46 -8.30 -4.46
C ASP A 125 -11.37 -7.06 -4.46
N THR A 126 -11.26 -6.22 -3.42
CA THR A 126 -11.98 -4.96 -3.26
C THR A 126 -11.00 -3.81 -2.98
N PRO A 127 -10.18 -3.39 -3.96
CA PRO A 127 -9.14 -2.38 -3.76
C PRO A 127 -9.71 -1.00 -3.37
N ASP A 128 -10.97 -0.72 -3.70
CA ASP A 128 -11.67 0.52 -3.37
C ASP A 128 -11.80 0.77 -1.86
N LEU A 129 -11.69 -0.28 -1.04
CA LEU A 129 -11.72 -0.17 0.42
C LEU A 129 -10.45 0.47 1.00
N MET A 130 -9.36 0.55 0.21
CA MET A 130 -8.07 1.10 0.62
C MET A 130 -7.62 2.24 -0.32
N PRO A 131 -8.38 3.36 -0.40
CA PRO A 131 -7.95 4.52 -1.17
C PRO A 131 -6.70 5.15 -0.52
N PRO A 132 -5.87 5.90 -1.27
CA PRO A 132 -4.68 6.52 -0.72
C PRO A 132 -5.01 7.54 0.38
N ASP A 133 -4.22 7.51 1.46
CA ASP A 133 -4.22 8.53 2.51
C ASP A 133 -3.33 9.71 2.13
N VAL A 134 -2.26 9.44 1.39
CA VAL A 134 -1.28 10.44 0.98
C VAL A 134 -0.59 10.05 -0.32
N HIS A 135 -0.33 11.05 -1.17
CA HIS A 135 0.52 10.93 -2.34
C HIS A 135 1.95 11.35 -2.00
N ILE A 136 2.91 10.45 -2.17
CA ILE A 136 4.32 10.70 -1.85
C ILE A 136 5.20 10.70 -3.09
N TYR A 137 6.35 11.40 -3.03
CA TYR A 137 7.27 11.59 -4.15
C TYR A 137 6.61 12.22 -5.37
N THR A 138 5.75 13.21 -5.14
CA THR A 138 5.01 13.91 -6.21
C THR A 138 5.93 14.73 -7.11
N CYS A 139 7.15 15.06 -6.67
CA CYS A 139 8.21 15.66 -7.50
C CYS A 139 8.55 14.84 -8.75
N SER A 140 8.27 13.53 -8.74
CA SER A 140 8.50 12.64 -9.89
C SER A 140 7.21 12.06 -10.48
N LYS A 141 6.05 12.63 -10.11
CA LYS A 141 4.74 12.27 -10.64
C LYS A 141 4.72 12.46 -12.17
N GLN A 142 4.06 11.56 -12.90
CA GLN A 142 3.84 11.73 -14.32
C GLN A 142 2.99 13.01 -14.58
N PRO A 143 3.31 13.85 -15.58
CA PRO A 143 2.65 15.16 -15.76
C PRO A 143 1.15 15.07 -15.99
N TRP A 144 0.69 13.99 -16.63
CA TRP A 144 -0.72 13.77 -16.95
C TRP A 144 -1.56 13.27 -15.76
N VAL A 145 -0.91 12.76 -14.67
CA VAL A 145 -1.65 12.31 -13.48
C VAL A 145 -2.20 13.52 -12.74
N ARG A 146 -3.51 13.60 -12.63
CA ARG A 146 -4.21 14.60 -11.81
C ARG A 146 -4.44 14.03 -10.42
N LEU A 147 -4.13 14.80 -9.40
CA LEU A 147 -4.42 14.45 -8.00
C LEU A 147 -5.73 15.11 -7.60
N PRO A 148 -6.54 14.49 -6.70
CA PRO A 148 -7.70 15.16 -6.11
C PRO A 148 -7.28 16.45 -5.40
N GLU A 149 -8.15 17.45 -5.40
CA GLU A 149 -7.88 18.76 -4.79
C GLU A 149 -7.69 18.66 -3.27
N ASP A 150 -8.39 17.72 -2.63
CA ASP A 150 -8.34 17.43 -1.19
C ASP A 150 -7.24 16.40 -0.82
N ALA A 151 -6.45 15.93 -1.78
CA ALA A 151 -5.43 14.92 -1.52
C ALA A 151 -4.31 15.48 -0.64
N LYS A 152 -3.92 14.74 0.40
CA LYS A 152 -2.66 15.00 1.10
C LYS A 152 -1.49 14.65 0.17
N ILE A 153 -0.57 15.58 0.00
CA ILE A 153 0.58 15.43 -0.90
C ILE A 153 1.88 15.75 -0.18
N ALA A 154 2.91 14.99 -0.51
CA ALA A 154 4.28 15.28 -0.11
C ALA A 154 5.19 15.24 -1.34
N ASP A 155 6.03 16.26 -1.50
CA ASP A 155 6.96 16.38 -2.62
C ASP A 155 7.94 15.20 -2.66
N ARG A 156 8.42 14.75 -1.48
CA ARG A 156 9.24 13.54 -1.29
C ARG A 156 8.58 12.62 -0.27
N PHE A 157 9.10 12.62 0.96
CA PHE A 157 8.51 11.93 2.10
C PHE A 157 8.09 12.98 3.14
N TYR A 158 7.39 12.60 4.19
CA TYR A 158 6.76 13.47 5.17
C TYR A 158 7.18 13.05 6.60
N GLN A 159 6.92 13.92 7.58
CA GLN A 159 7.02 13.53 9.00
C GLN A 159 5.78 12.72 9.36
N TYR A 160 5.96 11.62 10.09
CA TYR A 160 4.87 10.70 10.39
C TYR A 160 3.71 11.38 11.12
N GLU A 161 4.05 12.27 12.06
CA GLU A 161 3.12 13.01 12.90
C GLU A 161 2.18 13.95 12.11
N ASP A 162 2.61 14.39 10.94
CA ASP A 162 1.81 15.28 10.07
C ASP A 162 0.68 14.54 9.33
N ILE A 163 0.81 13.22 9.17
CA ILE A 163 -0.06 12.45 8.27
C ILE A 163 -0.79 11.32 9.00
N TRP A 164 -0.09 10.58 9.89
CA TRP A 164 -0.63 9.40 10.54
C TRP A 164 -1.57 9.77 11.69
N SER A 165 -2.58 8.94 11.94
CA SER A 165 -3.41 9.10 13.14
C SER A 165 -2.61 8.74 14.40
N PRO A 166 -3.01 9.27 15.58
CA PRO A 166 -2.39 8.88 16.85
C PRO A 166 -2.41 7.37 17.11
N ASP A 167 -3.49 6.68 16.71
CA ASP A 167 -3.61 5.22 16.85
C ASP A 167 -2.60 4.49 15.96
N ASP A 168 -2.43 4.92 14.69
CA ASP A 168 -1.49 4.31 13.76
C ASP A 168 -0.03 4.61 14.16
N LEU A 169 0.26 5.77 14.73
CA LEU A 169 1.57 6.06 15.36
C LEU A 169 1.84 5.14 16.55
N THR A 170 0.82 4.86 17.37
CA THR A 170 0.93 3.91 18.48
C THR A 170 1.22 2.50 17.98
N ARG A 171 0.52 2.03 16.94
CA ARG A 171 0.77 0.73 16.29
C ARG A 171 2.20 0.66 15.75
N ARG A 172 2.66 1.70 15.06
CA ARG A 172 4.05 1.80 14.57
C ARG A 172 5.05 1.71 15.72
N THR A 173 4.84 2.44 16.80
CA THR A 173 5.72 2.41 17.99
C THR A 173 5.77 1.01 18.62
N ALA A 174 4.64 0.33 18.70
CA ALA A 174 4.57 -1.06 19.21
C ALA A 174 5.42 -2.01 18.38
N LEU A 175 5.45 -1.86 17.04
CA LEU A 175 6.32 -2.66 16.15
C LEU A 175 7.82 -2.44 16.46
N PHE A 176 8.25 -1.21 16.69
CA PHE A 176 9.64 -0.90 17.04
C PHE A 176 10.02 -1.49 18.39
N ASN A 177 9.14 -1.35 19.39
CA ASN A 177 9.33 -1.93 20.72
C ASN A 177 9.44 -3.46 20.66
N ALA A 178 8.53 -4.11 19.95
CA ALA A 178 8.54 -5.56 19.76
C ALA A 178 9.78 -6.08 18.99
N ALA A 179 10.37 -5.22 18.16
CA ALA A 179 11.59 -5.52 17.43
C ALA A 179 12.86 -5.25 18.24
N GLY A 180 12.79 -4.56 19.38
CA GLY A 180 13.95 -4.09 20.13
C GLY A 180 14.77 -3.03 19.38
N ILE A 181 14.14 -2.25 18.50
CA ILE A 181 14.76 -1.24 17.65
C ILE A 181 14.31 0.15 18.13
N ALA A 182 15.25 1.11 18.20
CA ALA A 182 14.89 2.49 18.50
C ALA A 182 13.90 3.03 17.44
N ASN A 183 12.83 3.67 17.90
CA ASN A 183 11.88 4.35 17.04
C ASN A 183 12.51 5.68 16.57
N PRO A 184 12.79 5.84 15.25
CA PRO A 184 13.42 7.04 14.70
C PRO A 184 12.46 8.22 14.62
#